data_c9dda8cc1b3631e9d99bfd4276e6c72e
#
_entry.id   c9dda8cc1b3631e9d99bfd4276e6c72e
#
_cell.length_a   1.000
_cell.length_b   1.000
_cell.length_c   1.000
_cell.angle_alpha   90.00
_cell.angle_beta   90.00
_cell.angle_gamma   90.00
#
_symmetry.space_group_name_H-M   'P 1'
#
loop_
_entity.id
_entity.type
_entity.pdbx_description
1 polymer ?
#
loop_
_entity_poly.entity_id
_entity_poly.type
_entity_poly.pdbx_seq_one_letter_code
_entity_poly.pdbx_strand_id
1 'polypeptide(L)'
;MTRSDPLPSTGKRHPIFARVFARAGPAMDAQGALEHRRALLAGLAGRVLEVGAGNGLNFAHYPPAVTELLAVEPEPYLRALAETAAQQAAIPIHVVDGTADALPSPDAGMDAAVASLVLCSVPDQARALAELRRVLRPGGELRFFEHVRADTSGLARAQRLADVIWPTLVGGCHTSRDTLTAITNAGFQLISTRRFRFPDSRLPPPASPHVLGIARRPPEPGPEGRHRID
;
A
#
# COMPACT_ATOMS: atom_id res chain seq x y z
N MET A 1 31.45 9.00 11.17
CA MET A 1 30.00 9.10 11.38
C MET A 1 29.44 7.69 11.34
N THR A 2 29.21 7.11 12.50
CA THR A 2 28.68 5.75 12.67
C THR A 2 27.20 5.76 12.24
N ARG A 3 26.86 5.03 11.18
CA ARG A 3 25.47 4.71 10.85
C ARG A 3 24.95 3.83 11.99
N SER A 4 24.01 4.36 12.76
CA SER A 4 23.23 3.56 13.69
C SER A 4 22.35 2.66 12.84
N ASP A 5 22.52 1.34 12.95
CA ASP A 5 21.61 0.38 12.35
C ASP A 5 20.21 0.64 12.90
N PRO A 6 19.17 0.72 12.04
CA PRO A 6 17.80 0.90 12.50
C PRO A 6 17.40 -0.29 13.38
N LEU A 7 16.75 0.01 14.51
CA LEU A 7 16.21 -1.03 15.38
C LEU A 7 15.23 -1.90 14.58
N PRO A 8 15.26 -3.24 14.75
CA PRO A 8 14.37 -4.13 14.02
C PRO A 8 12.90 -3.79 14.28
N SER A 9 12.10 -3.82 13.22
CA SER A 9 10.66 -3.50 13.30
C SER A 9 9.95 -4.40 14.32
N THR A 10 9.15 -3.81 15.20
CA THR A 10 8.35 -4.53 16.20
C THR A 10 6.98 -4.99 15.68
N GLY A 11 6.78 -4.99 14.35
CA GLY A 11 5.55 -5.43 13.71
C GLY A 11 5.19 -6.88 14.05
N LYS A 12 3.90 -7.19 14.20
CA LYS A 12 3.44 -8.57 14.37
C LYS A 12 3.86 -9.40 13.17
N ARG A 13 4.62 -10.46 13.41
CA ARG A 13 5.07 -11.40 12.38
C ARG A 13 3.98 -12.44 12.12
N HIS A 14 3.71 -12.72 10.85
CA HIS A 14 2.77 -13.73 10.40
C HIS A 14 3.45 -14.76 9.48
N PRO A 15 4.40 -15.58 10.00
CA PRO A 15 5.27 -16.40 9.16
C PRO A 15 4.54 -17.48 8.35
N ILE A 16 3.43 -18.01 8.85
CA ILE A 16 2.59 -18.98 8.13
C ILE A 16 1.90 -18.28 6.97
N PHE A 17 1.26 -17.14 7.23
CA PHE A 17 0.62 -16.32 6.21
C PHE A 17 1.61 -15.91 5.12
N ALA A 18 2.81 -15.46 5.49
CA ALA A 18 3.85 -15.05 4.55
C ALA A 18 4.19 -16.16 3.54
N ARG A 19 4.34 -17.41 4.01
CA ARG A 19 4.60 -18.57 3.12
C ARG A 19 3.43 -18.91 2.21
N VAL A 20 2.21 -18.84 2.74
CA VAL A 20 0.99 -19.07 1.95
C VAL A 20 0.83 -17.97 0.90
N PHE A 21 0.98 -16.72 1.28
CA PHE A 21 0.89 -15.57 0.40
C PHE A 21 1.91 -15.63 -0.75
N ALA A 22 3.17 -15.93 -0.43
CA ALA A 22 4.22 -16.06 -1.45
C ALA A 22 3.91 -17.12 -2.51
N ARG A 23 3.28 -18.23 -2.10
CA ARG A 23 2.88 -19.31 -3.02
C ARG A 23 1.60 -19.01 -3.80
N ALA A 24 0.69 -18.24 -3.22
CA ALA A 24 -0.59 -17.90 -3.84
C ALA A 24 -0.45 -16.82 -4.93
N GLY A 25 0.60 -16.01 -4.91
CA GLY A 25 0.81 -14.88 -5.81
C GLY A 25 0.62 -15.17 -7.29
N PRO A 26 1.30 -16.19 -7.87
CA PRO A 26 1.14 -16.55 -9.28
C PRO A 26 -0.30 -16.98 -9.64
N ALA A 27 -0.99 -17.66 -8.74
CA ALA A 27 -2.38 -18.06 -8.96
C ALA A 27 -3.33 -16.85 -8.92
N MET A 28 -3.08 -15.89 -8.05
CA MET A 28 -3.84 -14.63 -8.00
C MET A 28 -3.62 -13.82 -9.28
N ASP A 29 -2.38 -13.75 -9.78
CA ASP A 29 -2.06 -13.03 -11.02
C ASP A 29 -2.75 -13.69 -12.24
N ALA A 30 -2.80 -15.02 -12.31
CA ALA A 30 -3.55 -15.76 -13.32
C ALA A 30 -5.08 -15.51 -13.25
N GLN A 31 -5.61 -15.14 -12.07
CA GLN A 31 -7.01 -14.78 -11.87
C GLN A 31 -7.30 -13.30 -12.16
N GLY A 32 -6.32 -12.51 -12.59
CA GLY A 32 -6.50 -11.10 -12.98
C GLY A 32 -5.84 -10.07 -12.05
N ALA A 33 -5.17 -10.47 -10.96
CA ALA A 33 -4.47 -9.53 -10.09
C ALA A 33 -3.36 -8.76 -10.83
N LEU A 34 -2.75 -9.39 -11.85
CA LEU A 34 -1.74 -8.77 -12.71
C LEU A 34 -2.25 -7.49 -13.41
N GLU A 35 -3.48 -7.50 -13.92
CA GLU A 35 -4.06 -6.30 -14.57
C GLU A 35 -4.23 -5.15 -13.56
N HIS A 36 -4.64 -5.48 -12.34
CA HIS A 36 -4.79 -4.48 -11.27
C HIS A 36 -3.44 -3.91 -10.85
N ARG A 37 -2.38 -4.74 -10.76
CA ARG A 37 -1.01 -4.28 -10.49
C ARG A 37 -0.50 -3.34 -11.58
N ARG A 38 -0.67 -3.72 -12.86
CA ARG A 38 -0.29 -2.87 -13.98
C ARG A 38 -1.03 -1.53 -13.99
N ALA A 39 -2.34 -1.56 -13.71
CA ALA A 39 -3.14 -0.34 -13.61
C ALA A 39 -2.73 0.54 -12.41
N LEU A 40 -2.37 -0.07 -11.27
CA LEU A 40 -1.87 0.62 -10.08
C LEU A 40 -0.60 1.40 -10.38
N LEU A 41 0.33 0.80 -11.13
CA LEU A 41 1.68 1.32 -11.36
C LEU A 41 1.80 2.18 -12.63
N ALA A 42 0.78 2.16 -13.49
CA ALA A 42 0.80 2.88 -14.77
C ALA A 42 1.06 4.38 -14.58
N GLY A 43 2.03 4.91 -15.33
CA GLY A 43 2.39 6.34 -15.33
C GLY A 43 3.17 6.82 -14.11
N LEU A 44 3.60 5.94 -13.22
CA LEU A 44 4.55 6.28 -12.15
C LEU A 44 5.88 6.72 -12.73
N ALA A 45 6.51 7.72 -12.10
CA ALA A 45 7.81 8.26 -12.48
C ALA A 45 8.55 8.82 -11.26
N GLY A 46 9.86 9.01 -11.39
CA GLY A 46 10.70 9.58 -10.34
C GLY A 46 10.99 8.61 -9.21
N ARG A 47 11.15 9.12 -8.01
CA ARG A 47 11.44 8.34 -6.79
C ARG A 47 10.16 7.83 -6.18
N VAL A 48 10.03 6.52 -6.06
CA VAL A 48 8.81 5.85 -5.57
C VAL A 48 9.11 5.08 -4.29
N LEU A 49 8.17 5.09 -3.35
CA LEU A 49 8.18 4.21 -2.18
C LEU A 49 7.03 3.21 -2.30
N GLU A 50 7.31 1.91 -2.17
CA GLU A 50 6.28 0.88 -2.01
C GLU A 50 6.28 0.39 -0.57
N VAL A 51 5.15 0.58 0.13
CA VAL A 51 4.97 0.08 1.49
C VAL A 51 4.34 -1.31 1.46
N GLY A 52 4.90 -2.25 2.25
CA GLY A 52 4.45 -3.64 2.28
C GLY A 52 4.67 -4.34 0.94
N ALA A 53 5.90 -4.30 0.43
CA ALA A 53 6.25 -4.83 -0.89
C ALA A 53 6.03 -6.34 -1.04
N GLY A 54 5.83 -7.06 0.08
CA GLY A 54 5.62 -8.49 0.08
C GLY A 54 6.81 -9.23 -0.52
N ASN A 55 6.54 -10.13 -1.44
CA ASN A 55 7.57 -10.88 -2.18
C ASN A 55 7.96 -10.22 -3.52
N GLY A 56 7.67 -8.93 -3.71
CA GLY A 56 8.10 -8.16 -4.88
C GLY A 56 7.29 -8.37 -6.16
N LEU A 57 6.05 -8.84 -6.08
CA LEU A 57 5.21 -9.12 -7.27
C LEU A 57 4.95 -7.90 -8.16
N ASN A 58 5.07 -6.69 -7.63
CA ASN A 58 4.93 -5.45 -8.39
C ASN A 58 6.19 -5.07 -9.18
N PHE A 59 7.35 -5.54 -8.78
CA PHE A 59 8.66 -5.03 -9.24
C PHE A 59 8.88 -5.12 -10.74
N ALA A 60 8.44 -6.22 -11.37
CA ALA A 60 8.54 -6.40 -12.82
C ALA A 60 7.61 -5.48 -13.65
N HIS A 61 6.72 -4.72 -12.98
CA HIS A 61 5.67 -3.93 -13.65
C HIS A 61 5.85 -2.42 -13.47
N TYR A 62 6.87 -2.00 -12.74
CA TYR A 62 7.19 -0.57 -12.63
C TYR A 62 7.66 0.00 -13.97
N PRO A 63 7.10 1.17 -14.38
CA PRO A 63 7.52 1.80 -15.63
C PRO A 63 8.98 2.28 -15.55
N PRO A 64 9.69 2.33 -16.71
CA PRO A 64 11.10 2.76 -16.77
C PRO A 64 11.31 4.23 -16.39
N ALA A 65 10.25 5.02 -16.29
CA ALA A 65 10.31 6.39 -15.78
C ALA A 65 10.48 6.48 -14.26
N VAL A 66 10.34 5.36 -13.53
CA VAL A 66 10.71 5.28 -12.12
C VAL A 66 12.23 5.19 -12.02
N THR A 67 12.83 6.19 -11.39
CA THR A 67 14.29 6.30 -11.29
C THR A 67 14.88 5.53 -10.11
N GLU A 68 14.07 5.32 -9.07
CA GLU A 68 14.43 4.58 -7.86
C GLU A 68 13.16 4.09 -7.16
N LEU A 69 13.16 2.85 -6.69
CA LEU A 69 12.12 2.29 -5.83
C LEU A 69 12.69 1.95 -4.46
N LEU A 70 12.15 2.55 -3.41
CA LEU A 70 12.37 2.14 -2.02
C LEU A 70 11.23 1.20 -1.62
N ALA A 71 11.51 -0.09 -1.50
CA ALA A 71 10.54 -1.13 -1.15
C ALA A 71 10.66 -1.50 0.33
N VAL A 72 9.61 -1.22 1.11
CA VAL A 72 9.59 -1.43 2.57
C VAL A 72 8.78 -2.68 2.89
N GLU A 73 9.41 -3.68 3.56
CA GLU A 73 8.75 -4.94 3.94
C GLU A 73 9.22 -5.41 5.32
N PRO A 74 8.31 -5.48 6.33
CA PRO A 74 8.66 -5.88 7.68
C PRO A 74 8.89 -7.39 7.86
N GLU A 75 8.23 -8.24 7.05
CA GLU A 75 8.31 -9.70 7.21
C GLU A 75 9.60 -10.24 6.57
N PRO A 76 10.54 -10.80 7.35
CA PRO A 76 11.88 -11.17 6.83
C PRO A 76 11.84 -12.18 5.69
N TYR A 77 10.90 -13.15 5.73
CA TYR A 77 10.78 -14.15 4.67
C TYR A 77 10.32 -13.53 3.34
N LEU A 78 9.32 -12.64 3.38
CA LEU A 78 8.86 -11.93 2.20
C LEU A 78 9.93 -10.95 1.69
N ARG A 79 10.60 -10.26 2.58
CA ARG A 79 11.69 -9.33 2.25
C ARG A 79 12.84 -10.03 1.50
N ALA A 80 13.25 -11.21 1.93
CA ALA A 80 14.28 -11.99 1.21
C ALA A 80 13.84 -12.40 -0.20
N LEU A 81 12.56 -12.71 -0.40
CA LEU A 81 12.00 -12.95 -1.74
C LEU A 81 11.95 -11.68 -2.58
N ALA A 82 11.59 -10.54 -1.97
CA ALA A 82 11.61 -9.23 -2.63
C ALA A 82 13.03 -8.83 -3.06
N GLU A 83 14.05 -9.06 -2.22
CA GLU A 83 15.46 -8.83 -2.57
C GLU A 83 15.87 -9.65 -3.80
N THR A 84 15.42 -10.90 -3.89
CA THR A 84 15.64 -11.74 -5.08
C THR A 84 14.92 -11.19 -6.31
N ALA A 85 13.67 -10.75 -6.16
CA ALA A 85 12.89 -10.15 -7.24
C ALA A 85 13.49 -8.82 -7.72
N ALA A 86 14.03 -8.02 -6.80
CA ALA A 86 14.68 -6.74 -7.11
C ALA A 86 15.89 -6.89 -8.04
N GLN A 87 16.65 -7.99 -7.93
CA GLN A 87 17.79 -8.28 -8.79
C GLN A 87 17.40 -8.51 -10.26
N GLN A 88 16.13 -8.84 -10.52
CA GLN A 88 15.59 -9.11 -11.86
C GLN A 88 14.79 -7.94 -12.43
N ALA A 89 14.62 -6.87 -11.65
CA ALA A 89 13.84 -5.71 -12.06
C ALA A 89 14.60 -4.84 -13.05
N ALA A 90 13.85 -4.15 -13.93
CA ALA A 90 14.42 -3.25 -14.94
C ALA A 90 14.81 -1.87 -14.36
N ILE A 91 14.42 -1.56 -13.13
CA ILE A 91 14.69 -0.29 -12.43
C ILE A 91 15.49 -0.54 -11.15
N PRO A 92 16.22 0.45 -10.63
CA PRO A 92 16.89 0.34 -9.33
C PRO A 92 15.89 0.15 -8.19
N ILE A 93 16.02 -0.92 -7.40
CA ILE A 93 15.15 -1.21 -6.26
C ILE A 93 15.98 -1.46 -5.01
N HIS A 94 15.66 -0.74 -3.94
CA HIS A 94 16.22 -0.93 -2.61
C HIS A 94 15.18 -1.52 -1.67
N VAL A 95 15.37 -2.78 -1.29
CA VAL A 95 14.48 -3.46 -0.34
C VAL A 95 15.01 -3.26 1.07
N VAL A 96 14.16 -2.78 1.98
CA VAL A 96 14.55 -2.46 3.35
C VAL A 96 13.56 -2.98 4.39
N ASP A 97 14.06 -3.22 5.59
CA ASP A 97 13.20 -3.45 6.76
C ASP A 97 12.51 -2.16 7.19
N GLY A 98 11.24 -2.25 7.56
CA GLY A 98 10.49 -1.10 8.04
C GLY A 98 8.99 -1.39 8.12
N THR A 99 8.28 -0.52 8.82
CA THR A 99 6.83 -0.60 8.98
C THR A 99 6.14 0.63 8.38
N ALA A 100 4.87 0.49 8.04
CA ALA A 100 4.09 1.57 7.45
C ALA A 100 3.91 2.80 8.37
N ASP A 101 4.07 2.60 9.68
CA ASP A 101 3.95 3.63 10.71
C ASP A 101 5.29 4.32 11.08
N ALA A 102 6.39 3.92 10.42
CA ALA A 102 7.72 4.50 10.54
C ALA A 102 8.53 4.26 9.25
N LEU A 103 8.21 4.98 8.19
CA LEU A 103 8.82 4.79 6.87
C LEU A 103 10.26 5.33 6.84
N PRO A 104 11.24 4.53 6.37
CA PRO A 104 12.66 4.89 6.33
C PRO A 104 12.99 5.83 5.16
N SER A 105 12.29 6.95 5.08
CA SER A 105 12.46 7.98 4.07
C SER A 105 12.34 9.36 4.70
N PRO A 106 13.12 10.36 4.25
CA PRO A 106 12.97 11.75 4.70
C PRO A 106 11.62 12.33 4.29
N ASP A 107 11.24 13.44 4.95
CA ASP A 107 10.07 14.22 4.59
C ASP A 107 10.16 14.70 3.15
N ALA A 108 9.05 14.62 2.42
CA ALA A 108 8.94 15.07 1.03
C ALA A 108 10.01 14.46 0.08
N GLY A 109 10.56 13.28 0.43
CA GLY A 109 11.62 12.63 -0.32
C GLY A 109 11.15 11.82 -1.54
N MET A 110 9.84 11.60 -1.70
CA MET A 110 9.26 10.71 -2.72
C MET A 110 8.29 11.46 -3.64
N ASP A 111 8.35 11.14 -4.94
CA ASP A 111 7.41 11.63 -5.95
C ASP A 111 6.07 10.90 -5.87
N ALA A 112 6.11 9.60 -5.60
CA ALA A 112 4.93 8.77 -5.41
C ALA A 112 5.14 7.72 -4.31
N ALA A 113 4.01 7.24 -3.76
CA ALA A 113 3.96 6.09 -2.87
C ALA A 113 2.93 5.08 -3.36
N VAL A 114 3.21 3.79 -3.16
CA VAL A 114 2.34 2.67 -3.56
C VAL A 114 1.98 1.87 -2.32
N ALA A 115 0.68 1.60 -2.15
CA ALA A 115 0.14 0.69 -1.15
C ALA A 115 -0.75 -0.35 -1.85
N SER A 116 -0.35 -1.62 -1.82
CA SER A 116 -1.04 -2.72 -2.48
C SER A 116 -1.42 -3.80 -1.48
N LEU A 117 -2.69 -3.81 -1.04
CA LEU A 117 -3.24 -4.71 -0.01
C LEU A 117 -2.55 -4.56 1.36
N VAL A 118 -2.17 -3.34 1.71
CA VAL A 118 -1.43 -2.98 2.93
C VAL A 118 -2.28 -2.18 3.90
N LEU A 119 -2.96 -1.13 3.44
CA LEU A 119 -3.77 -0.26 4.30
C LEU A 119 -4.92 -1.02 4.98
N CYS A 120 -5.40 -2.10 4.36
CA CYS A 120 -6.36 -3.00 4.98
C CYS A 120 -5.75 -3.85 6.12
N SER A 121 -4.41 -4.00 6.17
CA SER A 121 -3.71 -4.94 7.05
C SER A 121 -2.90 -4.26 8.17
N VAL A 122 -2.49 -3.00 8.00
CA VAL A 122 -1.71 -2.28 9.02
C VAL A 122 -2.47 -2.13 10.34
N PRO A 123 -1.80 -2.21 11.51
CA PRO A 123 -2.46 -2.05 12.80
C PRO A 123 -3.13 -0.68 12.97
N ASP A 124 -2.44 0.39 12.60
CA ASP A 124 -2.92 1.77 12.65
C ASP A 124 -2.90 2.40 11.25
N GLN A 125 -4.07 2.44 10.62
CA GLN A 125 -4.23 2.99 9.27
C GLN A 125 -4.00 4.51 9.22
N ALA A 126 -4.39 5.23 10.27
CA ALA A 126 -4.23 6.68 10.31
C ALA A 126 -2.74 7.05 10.40
N ARG A 127 -1.97 6.34 11.22
CA ARG A 127 -0.53 6.55 11.35
C ARG A 127 0.21 6.17 10.07
N ALA A 128 -0.14 5.05 9.44
CA ALA A 128 0.44 4.67 8.16
C ALA A 128 0.18 5.70 7.06
N LEU A 129 -1.03 6.25 6.99
CA LEU A 129 -1.38 7.30 6.05
C LEU A 129 -0.68 8.63 6.35
N ALA A 130 -0.47 8.97 7.64
CA ALA A 130 0.31 10.14 8.04
C ALA A 130 1.77 10.01 7.58
N GLU A 131 2.39 8.83 7.73
CA GLU A 131 3.75 8.55 7.26
C GLU A 131 3.85 8.60 5.73
N LEU A 132 2.90 7.98 5.02
CA LEU A 132 2.82 8.09 3.55
C LEU A 132 2.71 9.55 3.10
N ARG A 133 1.92 10.35 3.81
CA ARG A 133 1.81 11.79 3.52
C ARG A 133 3.10 12.54 3.86
N ARG A 134 3.79 12.20 4.92
CA ARG A 134 5.07 12.81 5.32
C ARG A 134 6.14 12.61 4.26
N VAL A 135 6.32 11.38 3.79
CA VAL A 135 7.37 11.03 2.82
C VAL A 135 7.11 11.54 1.42
N LEU A 136 5.85 11.71 1.02
CA LEU A 136 5.50 12.27 -0.28
C LEU A 136 5.78 13.77 -0.33
N ARG A 137 6.35 14.29 -1.42
CA ARG A 137 6.43 15.73 -1.65
C ARG A 137 5.04 16.36 -1.84
N PRO A 138 4.88 17.68 -1.61
CA PRO A 138 3.68 18.39 -2.02
C PRO A 138 3.39 18.15 -3.52
N GLY A 139 2.14 17.78 -3.85
CA GLY A 139 1.75 17.36 -5.20
C GLY A 139 2.07 15.90 -5.54
N GLY A 140 2.79 15.16 -4.68
CA GLY A 140 3.11 13.74 -4.85
C GLY A 140 1.87 12.85 -4.76
N GLU A 141 1.94 11.67 -5.38
CA GLU A 141 0.80 10.77 -5.53
C GLU A 141 0.89 9.55 -4.62
N LEU A 142 -0.25 9.20 -3.99
CA LEU A 142 -0.48 7.90 -3.37
C LEU A 142 -1.29 7.04 -4.34
N ARG A 143 -0.72 5.92 -4.78
CA ARG A 143 -1.38 4.87 -5.56
C ARG A 143 -1.79 3.76 -4.62
N PHE A 144 -3.04 3.30 -4.69
CA PHE A 144 -3.53 2.28 -3.78
C PHE A 144 -4.43 1.26 -4.45
N PHE A 145 -4.27 0.00 -4.03
CA PHE A 145 -5.12 -1.14 -4.36
C PHE A 145 -5.42 -1.88 -3.08
N GLU A 146 -6.67 -1.83 -2.59
CA GLU A 146 -7.00 -2.23 -1.22
C GLU A 146 -8.35 -2.95 -1.12
N HIS A 147 -8.49 -3.84 -0.14
CA HIS A 147 -9.80 -4.30 0.32
C HIS A 147 -10.56 -3.13 0.95
N VAL A 148 -11.86 -3.07 0.69
CA VAL A 148 -12.71 -2.02 1.25
C VAL A 148 -14.07 -2.55 1.67
N ARG A 149 -14.71 -1.81 2.58
CA ARG A 149 -16.09 -2.07 2.97
C ARG A 149 -17.00 -2.07 1.74
N ALA A 150 -17.87 -3.07 1.66
CA ALA A 150 -18.85 -3.21 0.60
C ALA A 150 -19.92 -2.09 0.67
N ASP A 151 -20.45 -1.72 -0.50
CA ASP A 151 -21.52 -0.73 -0.62
C ASP A 151 -22.88 -1.28 -0.17
N THR A 152 -23.08 -2.60 -0.25
CA THR A 152 -24.33 -3.25 0.18
C THR A 152 -24.30 -3.60 1.65
N SER A 153 -25.39 -3.31 2.36
CA SER A 153 -25.51 -3.55 3.81
C SER A 153 -25.33 -5.03 4.20
N GLY A 154 -25.81 -5.96 3.37
CA GLY A 154 -25.69 -7.40 3.60
C GLY A 154 -24.22 -7.87 3.58
N LEU A 155 -23.48 -7.52 2.53
CA LEU A 155 -22.07 -7.89 2.42
C LEU A 155 -21.21 -7.15 3.46
N ALA A 156 -21.52 -5.87 3.76
CA ALA A 156 -20.84 -5.11 4.81
C ALA A 156 -21.05 -5.72 6.21
N ARG A 157 -22.20 -6.34 6.48
CA ARG A 157 -22.41 -7.11 7.72
C ARG A 157 -21.57 -8.39 7.72
N ALA A 158 -21.55 -9.12 6.61
CA ALA A 158 -20.72 -10.33 6.47
C ALA A 158 -19.23 -10.00 6.66
N GLN A 159 -18.75 -8.89 6.11
CA GLN A 159 -17.38 -8.40 6.32
C GLN A 159 -17.09 -8.15 7.81
N ARG A 160 -17.96 -7.44 8.54
CA ARG A 160 -17.76 -7.20 9.98
C ARG A 160 -17.72 -8.48 10.80
N LEU A 161 -18.53 -9.48 10.44
CA LEU A 161 -18.49 -10.79 11.10
C LEU A 161 -17.21 -11.54 10.74
N ALA A 162 -16.78 -11.50 9.49
CA ALA A 162 -15.53 -12.10 9.04
C ALA A 162 -14.32 -11.47 9.75
N ASP A 163 -14.31 -10.16 9.94
CA ASP A 163 -13.20 -9.41 10.55
C ASP A 163 -12.94 -9.78 12.03
N VAL A 164 -13.81 -10.56 12.67
CA VAL A 164 -13.55 -11.12 14.01
C VAL A 164 -12.40 -12.15 13.97
N ILE A 165 -12.29 -12.92 12.90
CA ILE A 165 -11.31 -14.01 12.76
C ILE A 165 -10.33 -13.75 11.62
N TRP A 166 -10.78 -13.12 10.53
CA TRP A 166 -10.03 -12.91 9.29
C TRP A 166 -8.64 -12.28 9.50
N PRO A 167 -8.46 -11.20 10.31
CA PRO A 167 -7.15 -10.59 10.50
C PRO A 167 -6.12 -11.55 11.11
N THR A 168 -6.57 -12.47 11.95
CA THR A 168 -5.68 -13.48 12.57
C THR A 168 -5.16 -14.48 11.53
N LEU A 169 -5.98 -14.83 10.54
CA LEU A 169 -5.67 -15.81 9.52
C LEU A 169 -4.95 -15.19 8.31
N VAL A 170 -5.24 -13.92 7.99
CA VAL A 170 -4.83 -13.27 6.73
C VAL A 170 -3.98 -12.04 7.03
N GLY A 171 -2.88 -12.22 7.78
CA GLY A 171 -1.83 -11.21 7.94
C GLY A 171 -2.30 -9.83 8.44
N GLY A 172 -3.33 -9.79 9.29
CA GLY A 172 -3.87 -8.53 9.82
C GLY A 172 -4.92 -7.86 8.94
N CYS A 173 -5.28 -8.45 7.79
CA CYS A 173 -6.22 -7.87 6.84
C CYS A 173 -7.63 -7.73 7.42
N HIS A 174 -8.19 -6.51 7.38
CA HIS A 174 -9.59 -6.21 7.69
C HIS A 174 -10.35 -5.93 6.39
N THR A 175 -11.42 -6.67 6.15
CA THR A 175 -12.21 -6.56 4.91
C THR A 175 -13.20 -5.40 4.94
N SER A 176 -13.55 -4.89 6.12
CA SER A 176 -14.61 -3.88 6.32
C SER A 176 -14.09 -2.44 6.52
N ARG A 177 -12.80 -2.17 6.31
CA ARG A 177 -12.22 -0.82 6.46
C ARG A 177 -12.77 0.15 5.42
N ASP A 178 -13.03 1.38 5.85
CA ASP A 178 -13.38 2.49 4.96
C ASP A 178 -12.10 3.25 4.55
N THR A 179 -11.31 2.60 3.69
CA THR A 179 -10.00 3.10 3.30
C THR A 179 -10.07 4.43 2.56
N LEU A 180 -11.13 4.69 1.78
CA LEU A 180 -11.28 5.97 1.08
C LEU A 180 -11.49 7.13 2.06
N THR A 181 -12.36 6.94 3.05
CA THR A 181 -12.56 7.93 4.12
C THR A 181 -11.28 8.13 4.93
N ALA A 182 -10.53 7.06 5.23
CA ALA A 182 -9.25 7.19 5.93
C ALA A 182 -8.22 7.99 5.13
N ILE A 183 -8.10 7.77 3.81
CA ILE A 183 -7.21 8.52 2.91
C ILE A 183 -7.58 10.01 2.90
N THR A 184 -8.87 10.35 2.78
CA THR A 184 -9.30 11.75 2.80
C THR A 184 -9.09 12.42 4.16
N ASN A 185 -9.36 11.71 5.26
CA ASN A 185 -9.12 12.20 6.62
C ASN A 185 -7.62 12.44 6.92
N ALA A 186 -6.74 11.71 6.26
CA ALA A 186 -5.29 11.94 6.32
C ALA A 186 -4.83 13.15 5.50
N GLY A 187 -5.75 13.90 4.86
CA GLY A 187 -5.47 15.11 4.11
C GLY A 187 -5.02 14.87 2.67
N PHE A 188 -5.29 13.70 2.10
CA PHE A 188 -5.13 13.44 0.67
C PHE A 188 -6.37 13.87 -0.12
N GLN A 189 -6.16 14.35 -1.32
CA GLN A 189 -7.20 14.61 -2.30
C GLN A 189 -7.34 13.39 -3.23
N LEU A 190 -8.53 12.78 -3.28
CA LEU A 190 -8.81 11.70 -4.22
C LEU A 190 -8.86 12.26 -5.66
N ILE A 191 -8.08 11.68 -6.56
CA ILE A 191 -8.01 12.06 -7.98
C ILE A 191 -8.85 11.11 -8.81
N SER A 192 -8.71 9.81 -8.58
CA SER A 192 -9.50 8.78 -9.25
C SER A 192 -9.68 7.57 -8.35
N THR A 193 -10.83 6.94 -8.45
CA THR A 193 -11.14 5.70 -7.73
C THR A 193 -11.99 4.79 -8.61
N ARG A 194 -11.68 3.49 -8.58
CA ARG A 194 -12.49 2.45 -9.22
C ARG A 194 -12.72 1.33 -8.21
N ARG A 195 -13.98 1.10 -7.85
CA ARG A 195 -14.40 -0.01 -6.99
C ARG A 195 -14.78 -1.20 -7.86
N PHE A 196 -14.41 -2.39 -7.43
CA PHE A 196 -14.71 -3.63 -8.15
C PHE A 196 -14.67 -4.83 -7.20
N ARG A 197 -15.05 -6.00 -7.70
CA ARG A 197 -14.93 -7.28 -6.98
C ARG A 197 -13.78 -8.09 -7.57
N PHE A 198 -12.95 -8.64 -6.69
CA PHE A 198 -11.88 -9.53 -7.08
C PHE A 198 -11.67 -10.62 -6.01
N PRO A 199 -11.62 -11.91 -6.36
CA PRO A 199 -12.01 -12.44 -7.66
C PRO A 199 -13.50 -12.19 -7.94
N ASP A 200 -13.88 -12.05 -9.23
CA ASP A 200 -15.27 -11.94 -9.64
C ASP A 200 -15.91 -13.35 -9.64
N SER A 201 -16.72 -13.62 -8.64
CA SER A 201 -17.37 -14.90 -8.44
C SER A 201 -18.86 -14.74 -8.13
N ARG A 202 -19.67 -15.78 -8.44
CA ARG A 202 -21.12 -15.76 -8.17
C ARG A 202 -21.43 -15.60 -6.68
N LEU A 203 -20.60 -16.16 -5.80
CA LEU A 203 -20.66 -16.02 -4.36
C LEU A 203 -19.38 -15.32 -3.88
N PRO A 204 -19.38 -13.97 -3.87
CA PRO A 204 -18.17 -13.22 -3.55
C PRO A 204 -17.80 -13.41 -2.08
N PRO A 205 -16.55 -13.79 -1.78
CA PRO A 205 -16.07 -13.82 -0.39
C PRO A 205 -16.08 -12.40 0.22
N PRO A 206 -16.12 -12.28 1.56
CA PRO A 206 -16.08 -10.98 2.24
C PRO A 206 -14.93 -10.06 1.80
N ALA A 207 -13.78 -10.65 1.43
CA ALA A 207 -12.61 -9.91 0.93
C ALA A 207 -12.70 -9.49 -0.55
N SER A 208 -13.79 -9.81 -1.28
CA SER A 208 -13.88 -9.50 -2.71
C SER A 208 -14.04 -8.01 -3.06
N PRO A 209 -14.65 -7.12 -2.24
CA PRO A 209 -14.70 -5.71 -2.55
C PRO A 209 -13.30 -5.06 -2.48
N HIS A 210 -12.89 -4.48 -3.60
CA HIS A 210 -11.62 -3.78 -3.73
C HIS A 210 -11.82 -2.36 -4.24
N VAL A 211 -10.85 -1.52 -3.99
CA VAL A 211 -10.67 -0.22 -4.63
C VAL A 211 -9.27 -0.10 -5.19
N LEU A 212 -9.16 0.45 -6.38
CA LEU A 212 -7.94 0.91 -7.00
C LEU A 212 -8.07 2.41 -7.22
N GLY A 213 -7.07 3.19 -6.81
CA GLY A 213 -7.18 4.63 -6.93
C GLY A 213 -5.87 5.38 -6.83
N ILE A 214 -6.01 6.67 -7.09
CA ILE A 214 -4.96 7.68 -7.01
C ILE A 214 -5.44 8.77 -6.07
N ALA A 215 -4.62 9.10 -5.09
CA ALA A 215 -4.80 10.27 -4.25
C ALA A 215 -3.54 11.14 -4.32
N ARG A 216 -3.66 12.43 -4.04
CA ARG A 216 -2.55 13.38 -4.11
C ARG A 216 -2.37 14.08 -2.77
N ARG A 217 -1.13 14.23 -2.32
CA ARG A 217 -0.80 15.19 -1.27
C ARG A 217 -1.03 16.60 -1.84
N PRO A 218 -1.96 17.38 -1.29
CA PRO A 218 -2.15 18.76 -1.77
C PRO A 218 -0.85 19.55 -1.72
N PRO A 219 -0.65 20.53 -2.62
CA PRO A 219 0.44 21.48 -2.49
C PRO A 219 0.30 22.25 -1.16
N GLU A 220 1.42 22.67 -0.61
CA GLU A 220 1.38 23.55 0.55
C GLU A 220 0.77 24.90 0.14
N PRO A 221 -0.11 25.50 0.97
CA PRO A 221 -0.61 26.84 0.68
C PRO A 221 0.58 27.81 0.59
N GLY A 222 0.67 28.50 -0.53
CA GLY A 222 1.68 29.52 -0.75
C GLY A 222 1.60 30.61 0.36
N PRO A 223 2.66 31.40 0.55
CA PRO A 223 2.75 32.42 1.60
C PRO A 223 1.69 33.54 1.50
N GLU A 224 0.93 33.59 0.41
CA GLU A 224 -0.06 34.66 0.14
C GLU A 224 -1.41 34.52 0.86
N GLY A 225 -1.63 33.44 1.64
CA GLY A 225 -2.91 33.19 2.35
C GLY A 225 -3.02 33.83 3.74
N ARG A 226 -2.06 34.59 4.23
CA ARG A 226 -2.18 35.33 5.48
C ARG A 226 -2.69 36.75 5.20
N HIS A 227 -3.95 36.90 4.82
CA HIS A 227 -4.61 38.18 4.94
C HIS A 227 -4.64 38.58 6.42
N ARG A 228 -3.97 39.68 6.73
CA ARG A 228 -4.13 40.43 7.97
C ARG A 228 -5.63 40.69 8.16
N ILE A 229 -6.16 40.20 9.25
CA ILE A 229 -7.36 40.76 9.85
C ILE A 229 -6.84 41.90 10.69
N ASP A 230 -6.98 43.12 10.17
CA ASP A 230 -6.87 44.36 10.96
C ASP A 230 -8.16 44.56 11.74
#